data_1f0e70644acfc2ba469ba3eb9382d1cf
#
_entry.id   1f0e70644acfc2ba469ba3eb9382d1cf
#
_cell.length_a   1.000
_cell.length_b   1.000
_cell.length_c   1.000
_cell.angle_alpha   90.00
_cell.angle_beta   90.00
_cell.angle_gamma   90.00
#
_symmetry.space_group_name_H-M   'P 1'
#
loop_
_entity.id
_entity.type
_entity.pdbx_description
1 polymer ?
#
loop_
_entity_poly.entity_id
_entity_poly.type
_entity_poly.pdbx_seq_one_letter_code
_entity_poly.pdbx_strand_id
1 'polypeptide(L)'
;MQLQPLGHRDAKAACALYLDLTRSGSVAAEAHFQSVVDHTGTVVVGAFEANTLIGMATLHVLPNMTYGGQPYALIENVVTAQGHRKRGAGRAVLENLIARAWAANAYKIMLLTGQARGARGFYQKLGFDDIDKHGMVLRRD
;
A
#
# COMPACT_ATOMS: atom_id res chain seq x y z
N MET A 1 15.24 -7.05 -8.63
CA MET A 1 13.95 -6.39 -8.30
C MET A 1 14.18 -4.90 -8.22
N GLN A 2 13.39 -4.11 -8.94
CA GLN A 2 13.47 -2.66 -8.99
C GLN A 2 12.20 -2.07 -8.37
N LEU A 3 12.36 -1.03 -7.52
CA LEU A 3 11.23 -0.32 -6.90
C LEU A 3 11.08 1.06 -7.54
N GLN A 4 9.86 1.43 -7.89
CA GLN A 4 9.58 2.78 -8.40
C GLN A 4 8.13 3.21 -8.11
N PRO A 5 7.88 4.51 -7.99
CA PRO A 5 6.52 5.04 -8.04
C PRO A 5 5.85 4.68 -9.36
N LEU A 6 4.60 4.25 -9.29
CA LEU A 6 3.79 3.98 -10.47
C LEU A 6 3.19 5.28 -11.02
N GLY A 7 3.04 5.32 -12.34
CA GLY A 7 2.42 6.43 -13.07
C GLY A 7 1.33 5.94 -14.01
N HIS A 8 0.80 6.85 -14.84
CA HIS A 8 -0.31 6.55 -15.78
C HIS A 8 -0.03 5.35 -16.68
N ARG A 9 1.20 5.17 -17.14
CA ARG A 9 1.63 4.05 -18.00
C ARG A 9 1.48 2.68 -17.35
N ASP A 10 1.46 2.63 -16.02
CA ASP A 10 1.41 1.38 -15.25
C ASP A 10 -0.02 0.93 -14.92
N ALA A 11 -1.04 1.72 -15.32
CA ALA A 11 -2.45 1.52 -14.97
C ALA A 11 -2.94 0.11 -15.29
N LYS A 12 -2.65 -0.41 -16.48
CA LYS A 12 -3.08 -1.76 -16.90
C LYS A 12 -2.50 -2.85 -16.00
N ALA A 13 -1.21 -2.78 -15.71
CA ALA A 13 -0.53 -3.76 -14.85
C ALA A 13 -1.01 -3.65 -13.39
N ALA A 14 -1.21 -2.42 -12.89
CA ALA A 14 -1.76 -2.19 -11.55
C ALA A 14 -3.18 -2.75 -11.41
N CYS A 15 -4.06 -2.50 -12.39
CA CYS A 15 -5.43 -3.05 -12.38
C CYS A 15 -5.43 -4.58 -12.32
N ALA A 16 -4.54 -5.25 -13.03
CA ALA A 16 -4.40 -6.71 -12.94
C ALA A 16 -4.03 -7.18 -11.53
N LEU A 17 -3.13 -6.48 -10.83
CA LEU A 17 -2.79 -6.81 -9.45
C LEU A 17 -3.92 -6.50 -8.46
N TYR A 18 -4.69 -5.44 -8.69
CA TYR A 18 -5.88 -5.16 -7.85
C TYR A 18 -6.93 -6.27 -7.96
N LEU A 19 -7.07 -6.91 -9.13
CA LEU A 19 -7.95 -8.08 -9.29
C LEU A 19 -7.47 -9.27 -8.44
N ASP A 20 -6.16 -9.46 -8.31
CA ASP A 20 -5.59 -10.49 -7.42
C ASP A 20 -5.85 -10.20 -5.94
N LEU A 21 -6.01 -8.93 -5.57
CA LEU A 21 -6.23 -8.50 -4.19
C LEU A 21 -7.69 -8.61 -3.77
N THR A 22 -8.62 -8.21 -4.63
CA THR A 22 -10.04 -8.12 -4.28
C THR A 22 -10.79 -9.43 -4.47
N ARG A 23 -11.55 -9.84 -3.46
CA ARG A 23 -12.40 -11.03 -3.54
C ARG A 23 -13.68 -10.80 -4.34
N SER A 24 -14.11 -9.56 -4.48
CA SER A 24 -15.30 -9.19 -5.24
C SER A 24 -15.05 -9.17 -6.76
N GLY A 25 -13.79 -9.13 -7.18
CA GLY A 25 -13.42 -8.94 -8.58
C GLY A 25 -13.76 -7.54 -9.12
N SER A 26 -14.20 -6.62 -8.26
CA SER A 26 -14.58 -5.26 -8.63
C SER A 26 -13.37 -4.34 -8.52
N VAL A 27 -12.84 -3.91 -9.66
CA VAL A 27 -11.74 -2.95 -9.76
C VAL A 27 -12.16 -1.83 -10.71
N ALA A 28 -11.83 -0.59 -10.36
CA ALA A 28 -12.11 0.56 -11.21
C ALA A 28 -11.33 0.49 -12.55
N ALA A 29 -11.80 1.25 -13.53
CA ALA A 29 -11.13 1.36 -14.83
C ALA A 29 -9.74 2.02 -14.71
N GLU A 30 -8.88 1.80 -15.69
CA GLU A 30 -7.50 2.35 -15.73
C GLU A 30 -7.45 3.87 -15.57
N ALA A 31 -8.43 4.61 -16.14
CA ALA A 31 -8.53 6.06 -15.98
C ALA A 31 -8.68 6.49 -14.50
N HIS A 32 -9.33 5.68 -13.68
CA HIS A 32 -9.45 5.94 -12.24
C HIS A 32 -8.11 5.75 -11.52
N PHE A 33 -7.30 4.79 -11.95
CA PHE A 33 -5.94 4.63 -11.41
C PHE A 33 -5.09 5.90 -11.60
N GLN A 34 -5.24 6.57 -12.74
CA GLN A 34 -4.57 7.85 -12.99
C GLN A 34 -4.95 8.89 -11.93
N SER A 35 -6.24 8.98 -11.58
CA SER A 35 -6.69 9.87 -10.50
C SER A 35 -6.07 9.53 -9.15
N VAL A 36 -5.83 8.25 -8.86
CA VAL A 36 -5.19 7.80 -7.61
C VAL A 36 -3.74 8.26 -7.57
N VAL A 37 -2.95 8.01 -8.62
CA VAL A 37 -1.52 8.37 -8.64
C VAL A 37 -1.29 9.88 -8.75
N ASP A 38 -2.24 10.63 -9.28
CA ASP A 38 -2.19 12.09 -9.38
C ASP A 38 -2.65 12.80 -8.09
N HIS A 39 -3.26 12.07 -7.16
CA HIS A 39 -3.74 12.66 -5.92
C HIS A 39 -2.57 13.12 -5.03
N THR A 40 -2.61 14.40 -4.61
CA THR A 40 -1.61 14.98 -3.71
C THR A 40 -1.54 14.21 -2.38
N GLY A 41 -0.35 13.85 -1.96
CA GLY A 41 -0.14 13.06 -0.74
C GLY A 41 -0.32 11.55 -0.93
N THR A 42 -0.58 11.08 -2.14
CA THR A 42 -0.70 9.66 -2.47
C THR A 42 0.43 9.21 -3.38
N VAL A 43 1.00 8.06 -3.09
CA VAL A 43 1.94 7.37 -3.98
C VAL A 43 1.64 5.88 -4.00
N VAL A 44 1.65 5.29 -5.17
CA VAL A 44 1.64 3.83 -5.34
C VAL A 44 3.05 3.43 -5.74
N VAL A 45 3.68 2.56 -4.95
CA VAL A 45 5.02 2.04 -5.26
C VAL A 45 4.89 0.61 -5.74
N GLY A 46 5.51 0.32 -6.87
CA GLY A 46 5.58 -1.00 -7.48
C GLY A 46 6.96 -1.62 -7.39
N ALA A 47 6.99 -2.94 -7.27
CA ALA A 47 8.18 -3.78 -7.42
C ALA A 47 8.14 -4.47 -8.78
N PHE A 48 9.22 -4.35 -9.52
CA PHE A 48 9.36 -4.92 -10.87
C PHE A 48 10.47 -5.98 -10.93
N GLU A 49 10.21 -7.03 -11.67
CA GLU A 49 11.17 -8.05 -12.05
C GLU A 49 11.10 -8.24 -13.56
N ALA A 50 12.22 -8.07 -14.27
CA ALA A 50 12.26 -8.12 -15.74
C ALA A 50 11.13 -7.32 -16.41
N ASN A 51 10.91 -6.07 -15.99
CA ASN A 51 9.85 -5.16 -16.45
C ASN A 51 8.41 -5.59 -16.15
N THR A 52 8.23 -6.66 -15.39
CA THR A 52 6.90 -7.11 -14.93
C THR A 52 6.62 -6.57 -13.54
N LEU A 53 5.47 -5.93 -13.36
CA LEU A 53 5.00 -5.49 -12.03
C LEU A 53 4.56 -6.72 -11.24
N ILE A 54 5.27 -7.01 -10.14
CA ILE A 54 5.07 -8.22 -9.33
C ILE A 54 4.49 -7.95 -7.95
N GLY A 55 4.46 -6.70 -7.54
CA GLY A 55 3.87 -6.30 -6.26
C GLY A 55 3.75 -4.79 -6.16
N MET A 56 2.83 -4.32 -5.36
CA MET A 56 2.63 -2.89 -5.12
C MET A 56 1.90 -2.63 -3.81
N ALA A 57 1.96 -1.39 -3.33
CA ALA A 57 1.11 -0.89 -2.27
C ALA A 57 0.96 0.63 -2.39
N THR A 58 -0.07 1.16 -1.76
CA THR A 58 -0.40 2.59 -1.74
C THR A 58 -0.06 3.20 -0.40
N LEU A 59 0.56 4.38 -0.40
CA LEU A 59 0.78 5.23 0.76
C LEU A 59 -0.03 6.51 0.60
N HIS A 60 -0.79 6.86 1.63
CA HIS A 60 -1.41 8.18 1.78
C HIS A 60 -0.75 8.92 2.93
N VAL A 61 -0.30 10.14 2.70
CA VAL A 61 0.18 11.07 3.73
C VAL A 61 -0.85 12.17 3.89
N LEU A 62 -1.41 12.28 5.09
CA LEU A 62 -2.58 13.12 5.37
C LEU A 62 -2.22 14.20 6.38
N PRO A 63 -2.70 15.45 6.17
CA PRO A 63 -2.46 16.55 7.09
C PRO A 63 -3.12 16.28 8.44
N ASN A 64 -2.53 16.85 9.51
CA ASN A 64 -2.96 16.63 10.88
C ASN A 64 -2.69 17.86 11.74
N MET A 65 -3.49 18.04 12.78
CA MET A 65 -3.37 19.18 13.69
C MET A 65 -2.57 18.89 14.97
N THR A 66 -2.58 17.65 15.42
CA THR A 66 -1.85 17.23 16.63
C THR A 66 -0.38 16.94 16.33
N TYR A 67 0.43 16.65 17.36
CA TYR A 67 1.87 16.38 17.24
C TYR A 67 2.64 17.46 16.47
N GLY A 68 2.33 18.74 16.77
CA GLY A 68 3.00 19.87 16.12
C GLY A 68 2.68 20.02 14.63
N GLY A 69 1.55 19.45 14.17
CA GLY A 69 1.16 19.48 12.78
C GLY A 69 1.82 18.40 11.91
N GLN A 70 2.55 17.44 12.50
CA GLN A 70 3.09 16.32 11.73
C GLN A 70 1.95 15.52 11.09
N PRO A 71 2.08 15.18 9.79
CA PRO A 71 1.09 14.35 9.11
C PRO A 71 1.07 12.93 9.68
N TYR A 72 0.05 12.17 9.35
CA TYR A 72 0.03 10.72 9.53
C TYR A 72 -0.11 10.02 8.18
N ALA A 73 0.22 8.75 8.14
CA ALA A 73 0.19 7.98 6.91
C ALA A 73 -0.69 6.73 7.04
N LEU A 74 -1.30 6.35 5.91
CA LEU A 74 -2.03 5.11 5.74
C LEU A 74 -1.38 4.29 4.63
N ILE A 75 -1.24 2.98 4.85
CA ILE A 75 -0.86 2.04 3.81
C ILE A 75 -2.07 1.20 3.45
N GLU A 76 -2.37 1.13 2.17
CA GLU A 76 -3.53 0.44 1.60
C GLU A 76 -3.15 -0.43 0.40
N ASN A 77 -4.00 -1.40 0.09
CA ASN A 77 -3.92 -2.21 -1.12
C ASN A 77 -2.54 -2.88 -1.32
N VAL A 78 -2.01 -3.51 -0.28
CA VAL A 78 -0.76 -4.26 -0.35
C VAL A 78 -1.00 -5.57 -1.09
N VAL A 79 -0.38 -5.75 -2.23
CA VAL A 79 -0.55 -6.94 -3.06
C VAL A 79 0.77 -7.39 -3.68
N THR A 80 0.95 -8.70 -3.75
CA THR A 80 2.03 -9.36 -4.51
C THR A 80 1.38 -10.42 -5.40
N ALA A 81 1.76 -10.42 -6.69
CA ALA A 81 1.31 -11.40 -7.66
C ALA A 81 1.51 -12.83 -7.15
N GLN A 82 0.53 -13.70 -7.37
CA GLN A 82 0.48 -15.03 -6.77
C GLN A 82 1.77 -15.84 -6.98
N GLY A 83 2.32 -15.84 -8.19
CA GLY A 83 3.56 -16.55 -8.54
C GLY A 83 4.85 -15.93 -7.97
N HIS A 84 4.78 -14.75 -7.35
CA HIS A 84 5.92 -13.99 -6.83
C HIS A 84 5.87 -13.79 -5.31
N ARG A 85 4.92 -14.42 -4.63
CA ARG A 85 4.81 -14.35 -3.17
C ARG A 85 5.99 -15.02 -2.47
N LYS A 86 6.28 -14.59 -1.22
CA LYS A 86 7.38 -15.10 -0.38
C LYS A 86 8.78 -14.90 -0.97
N ARG A 87 8.92 -14.02 -1.98
CA ARG A 87 10.20 -13.68 -2.62
C ARG A 87 10.71 -12.28 -2.25
N GLY A 88 10.11 -11.64 -1.24
CA GLY A 88 10.56 -10.36 -0.71
C GLY A 88 9.95 -9.11 -1.36
N ALA A 89 9.16 -9.23 -2.44
CA ALA A 89 8.59 -8.07 -3.14
C ALA A 89 7.71 -7.20 -2.23
N GLY A 90 6.77 -7.81 -1.51
CA GLY A 90 5.90 -7.08 -0.57
C GLY A 90 6.68 -6.38 0.54
N ARG A 91 7.71 -7.04 1.09
CA ARG A 91 8.59 -6.43 2.09
C ARG A 91 9.32 -5.22 1.54
N ALA A 92 9.93 -5.34 0.38
CA ALA A 92 10.68 -4.24 -0.23
C ALA A 92 9.79 -3.02 -0.56
N VAL A 93 8.56 -3.27 -1.07
CA VAL A 93 7.57 -2.19 -1.29
C VAL A 93 7.22 -1.49 0.02
N LEU A 94 6.91 -2.24 1.09
CA LEU A 94 6.57 -1.65 2.38
C LEU A 94 7.72 -0.88 3.01
N GLU A 95 8.94 -1.40 2.97
CA GLU A 95 10.13 -0.68 3.46
C GLU A 95 10.34 0.64 2.71
N ASN A 96 10.08 0.66 1.39
CA ASN A 96 10.12 1.91 0.59
C ASN A 96 9.02 2.89 1.02
N LEU A 97 7.79 2.43 1.24
CA LEU A 97 6.68 3.29 1.69
C LEU A 97 6.91 3.83 3.10
N ILE A 98 7.45 3.01 4.01
CA ILE A 98 7.82 3.44 5.36
C ILE A 98 8.87 4.55 5.31
N ALA A 99 9.93 4.38 4.51
CA ALA A 99 10.95 5.40 4.33
C ALA A 99 10.37 6.71 3.77
N ARG A 100 9.43 6.63 2.82
CA ARG A 100 8.72 7.81 2.28
C ARG A 100 7.86 8.51 3.32
N ALA A 101 7.14 7.77 4.15
CA ALA A 101 6.33 8.33 5.22
C ALA A 101 7.19 9.09 6.24
N TRP A 102 8.32 8.51 6.65
CA TRP A 102 9.27 9.18 7.53
C TRP A 102 9.92 10.42 6.89
N ALA A 103 10.27 10.34 5.60
CA ALA A 103 10.78 11.49 4.85
C ALA A 103 9.76 12.63 4.73
N ALA A 104 8.46 12.32 4.72
CA ALA A 104 7.38 13.28 4.77
C ALA A 104 7.06 13.79 6.19
N ASN A 105 7.89 13.44 7.19
CA ASN A 105 7.73 13.81 8.59
C ASN A 105 6.44 13.27 9.25
N ALA A 106 5.90 12.15 8.77
CA ALA A 106 4.76 11.50 9.40
C ALA A 106 5.12 11.04 10.83
N TYR A 107 4.20 11.21 11.79
CA TYR A 107 4.45 10.75 13.16
C TYR A 107 4.01 9.30 13.40
N LYS A 108 3.18 8.76 12.54
CA LYS A 108 2.77 7.34 12.55
C LYS A 108 2.35 6.87 11.16
N ILE A 109 2.41 5.55 10.97
CA ILE A 109 1.87 4.85 9.80
C ILE A 109 0.85 3.84 10.30
N MET A 110 -0.34 3.81 9.71
CA MET A 110 -1.39 2.87 10.03
C MET A 110 -1.73 1.99 8.84
N LEU A 111 -2.16 0.78 9.11
CA LEU A 111 -2.76 -0.12 8.14
C LEU A 111 -3.77 -1.04 8.81
N LEU A 112 -4.68 -1.58 8.05
CA LEU A 112 -5.57 -2.64 8.47
C LEU A 112 -5.25 -3.91 7.68
N THR A 113 -5.24 -5.05 8.36
CA THR A 113 -5.09 -6.35 7.70
C THR A 113 -6.25 -7.26 8.10
N GLY A 114 -6.82 -7.96 7.11
CA GLY A 114 -7.92 -8.88 7.36
C GLY A 114 -7.48 -10.07 8.21
N GLN A 115 -8.24 -10.43 9.23
CA GLN A 115 -7.93 -11.56 10.11
C GLN A 115 -7.76 -12.87 9.33
N ALA A 116 -8.60 -13.09 8.30
CA ALA A 116 -8.55 -14.31 7.49
C ALA A 116 -7.35 -14.39 6.52
N ARG A 117 -6.59 -13.30 6.34
CA ARG A 117 -5.45 -13.27 5.41
C ARG A 117 -4.17 -13.87 5.98
N GLY A 118 -4.05 -13.98 7.30
CA GLY A 118 -2.84 -14.51 7.96
C GLY A 118 -1.59 -13.65 7.79
N ALA A 119 -1.73 -12.37 7.45
CA ALA A 119 -0.60 -11.46 7.17
C ALA A 119 -0.12 -10.69 8.41
N ARG A 120 -0.75 -10.84 9.57
CA ARG A 120 -0.41 -10.12 10.81
C ARG A 120 1.08 -10.22 11.15
N GLY A 121 1.63 -11.42 11.18
CA GLY A 121 3.04 -11.64 11.51
C GLY A 121 4.02 -11.04 10.51
N PHE A 122 3.61 -10.89 9.25
CA PHE A 122 4.40 -10.19 8.23
C PHE A 122 4.56 -8.71 8.57
N TYR A 123 3.48 -8.03 8.96
CA TYR A 123 3.53 -6.63 9.35
C TYR A 123 4.26 -6.42 10.69
N GLN A 124 4.08 -7.32 11.66
CA GLN A 124 4.82 -7.27 12.92
C GLN A 124 6.34 -7.32 12.71
N LYS A 125 6.83 -8.13 11.77
CA LYS A 125 8.26 -8.19 11.40
C LYS A 125 8.79 -6.90 10.77
N LEU A 126 7.90 -6.03 10.30
CA LEU A 126 8.22 -4.69 9.80
C LEU A 126 8.10 -3.61 10.87
N GLY A 127 7.77 -3.98 12.12
CA GLY A 127 7.67 -3.08 13.26
C GLY A 127 6.27 -2.54 13.53
N PHE A 128 5.24 -3.02 12.81
CA PHE A 128 3.86 -2.64 13.14
C PHE A 128 3.38 -3.34 14.40
N ASP A 129 2.74 -2.58 15.26
CA ASP A 129 2.14 -3.04 16.51
C ASP A 129 0.61 -3.07 16.37
N ASP A 130 0.00 -4.14 16.85
CA ASP A 130 -1.45 -4.32 16.84
C ASP A 130 -2.08 -4.38 18.25
N ILE A 131 -1.31 -3.96 19.26
CA ILE A 131 -1.71 -4.01 20.68
C ILE A 131 -2.12 -2.63 21.17
N ASP A 132 -1.38 -1.57 20.81
CA ASP A 132 -1.58 -0.20 21.29
C ASP A 132 -2.94 0.38 20.88
N LYS A 133 -3.45 0.05 19.71
CA LYS A 133 -4.70 0.59 19.15
C LYS A 133 -5.58 -0.52 18.58
N HIS A 134 -6.90 -0.33 18.68
CA HIS A 134 -7.87 -1.15 17.97
C HIS A 134 -8.28 -0.46 16.66
N GLY A 135 -8.07 -1.13 15.54
CA GLY A 135 -8.66 -0.73 14.26
C GLY A 135 -10.14 -1.09 14.22
N MET A 136 -10.97 -0.16 13.79
CA MET A 136 -12.41 -0.36 13.64
C MET A 136 -12.84 0.01 12.22
N VAL A 137 -13.69 -0.81 11.62
CA VAL A 137 -14.17 -0.61 10.25
C VAL A 137 -15.69 -0.61 10.25
N LEU A 138 -16.28 0.47 9.75
CA LEU A 138 -17.70 0.53 9.41
C LEU A 138 -17.83 0.44 7.89
N ARG A 139 -18.54 -0.57 7.41
CA ARG A 139 -18.77 -0.76 5.98
C ARG A 139 -20.14 -0.22 5.57
N ARG A 140 -20.20 0.26 4.33
CA ARG A 140 -21.48 0.59 3.70
C ARG A 140 -22.13 -0.72 3.24
N ASP A 141 -23.42 -0.88 3.51
CA ASP A 141 -24.25 -2.00 3.05
C ASP A 141 -24.49 -1.92 1.52
#